data_43bd344b5641ce5fa40ae088d8da7129
#
_entry.id   43bd344b5641ce5fa40ae088d8da7129
#
_cell.length_a   1.000
_cell.length_b   1.000
_cell.length_c   1.000
_cell.angle_alpha   90.00
_cell.angle_beta   90.00
_cell.angle_gamma   90.00
#
_symmetry.space_group_name_H-M   'P 1'
#
loop_
_entity.id
_entity.type
_entity.pdbx_description
1 polymer ?
#
loop_
_entity_poly.entity_id
_entity_poly.type
_entity_poly.pdbx_seq_one_letter_code
_entity_poly.pdbx_strand_id
1 'polypeptide(L)'
;NWNQGLRYGGGTGNDLHGMNYLLAHMGVYYRSTELQDNGYTYDYLSPDLLSAEGVYFDEETQTIELAGYKALVIYQDWLDADGAAKILEWAKQGLKVVVLEGAAQLTLFNDGRDEELAQIMAELTALDTVRVAEIYDASEDFNYFDGVAEGYSDGVLEALQELGVTPYTQYIEPNHQLLGQTRMDDAGNYYLYLYNYC
;
A
#
# COMPACT_ATOMS: atom_id res chain seq x y z
N ASN A 1 6.17 0.39 20.68
CA ASN A 1 7.28 1.30 20.84
C ASN A 1 8.36 1.00 19.80
N TRP A 2 8.24 1.64 18.64
CA TRP A 2 9.09 1.47 17.46
C TRP A 2 10.60 1.56 17.78
N ASN A 3 10.97 2.53 18.59
CA ASN A 3 12.37 2.71 19.00
C ASN A 3 12.90 1.59 19.91
N GLN A 4 12.05 0.88 20.62
CA GLN A 4 12.46 -0.26 21.42
C GLN A 4 12.66 -1.50 20.56
N GLY A 5 11.83 -1.73 19.56
CA GLY A 5 12.05 -2.81 18.60
C GLY A 5 13.39 -2.68 17.89
N LEU A 6 13.75 -1.49 17.46
CA LEU A 6 15.04 -1.18 16.86
C LEU A 6 16.22 -1.34 17.82
N ARG A 7 16.03 -1.12 19.13
CA ARG A 7 17.09 -1.27 20.15
C ARG A 7 17.28 -2.69 20.64
N TYR A 8 16.24 -3.51 20.62
CA TYR A 8 16.26 -4.86 21.17
C TYR A 8 16.44 -5.94 20.11
N GLY A 9 16.56 -5.55 18.87
CA GLY A 9 16.92 -6.44 17.80
C GLY A 9 18.36 -6.93 17.88
N GLY A 10 19.07 -6.67 18.92
CA GLY A 10 20.16 -7.37 19.18
C GLY A 10 21.52 -7.14 19.40
N GLY A 11 22.22 -6.50 19.67
CA GLY A 11 23.64 -6.49 20.07
C GLY A 11 24.53 -7.72 19.78
N THR A 12 24.00 -8.70 19.07
CA THR A 12 24.69 -9.96 18.77
C THR A 12 24.54 -10.43 17.32
N GLY A 13 24.28 -9.53 16.39
CA GLY A 13 23.96 -9.90 15.00
C GLY A 13 22.50 -10.31 14.79
N ASN A 14 21.69 -10.27 15.84
CA ASN A 14 20.25 -10.51 15.79
C ASN A 14 19.42 -9.22 15.73
N ASP A 15 20.06 -8.07 15.56
CA ASP A 15 19.42 -6.77 15.48
C ASP A 15 18.35 -6.73 14.40
N LEU A 16 18.58 -7.45 13.35
CA LEU A 16 17.71 -7.57 12.20
C LEU A 16 16.57 -8.55 12.44
N HIS A 17 16.69 -9.46 13.36
CA HIS A 17 15.61 -10.34 13.75
C HIS A 17 14.41 -9.57 14.33
N GLY A 18 14.65 -8.58 15.16
CA GLY A 18 13.59 -7.73 15.69
C GLY A 18 12.92 -6.91 14.61
N MET A 19 13.69 -6.37 13.67
CA MET A 19 13.17 -5.62 12.53
C MET A 19 12.39 -6.55 11.60
N ASN A 20 12.95 -7.68 11.22
CA ASN A 20 12.29 -8.67 10.36
C ASN A 20 10.99 -9.18 10.99
N TYR A 21 11.01 -9.43 12.30
CA TYR A 21 9.79 -9.81 13.01
C TYR A 21 8.71 -8.73 12.91
N LEU A 22 9.07 -7.47 13.18
CA LEU A 22 8.14 -6.34 13.09
C LEU A 22 7.60 -6.18 11.66
N LEU A 23 8.47 -6.26 10.67
CA LEU A 23 8.09 -6.12 9.26
C LEU A 23 7.18 -7.27 8.80
N ALA A 24 7.51 -8.50 9.18
CA ALA A 24 6.79 -9.69 8.73
C ALA A 24 5.46 -9.91 9.48
N HIS A 25 5.43 -9.58 10.79
CA HIS A 25 4.29 -9.97 11.65
C HIS A 25 3.36 -8.82 12.02
N MET A 26 3.82 -7.56 11.90
CA MET A 26 2.99 -6.41 12.24
C MET A 26 2.31 -5.75 11.03
N GLY A 27 2.53 -6.30 9.83
CA GLY A 27 1.91 -5.79 8.61
C GLY A 27 2.22 -4.31 8.31
N VAL A 28 3.31 -3.77 8.89
CA VAL A 28 3.65 -2.34 8.77
C VAL A 28 4.11 -1.98 7.36
N TYR A 29 4.74 -2.93 6.67
CA TYR A 29 5.24 -2.73 5.31
C TYR A 29 4.56 -3.68 4.34
N TYR A 30 4.28 -3.17 3.16
CA TYR A 30 3.86 -3.99 2.04
C TYR A 30 5.01 -4.89 1.60
N ARG A 31 4.74 -6.18 1.44
CA ARG A 31 5.80 -7.20 1.30
C ARG A 31 6.29 -7.38 -0.12
N SER A 32 5.41 -7.20 -1.11
CA SER A 32 5.77 -7.45 -2.50
C SER A 32 6.63 -6.33 -3.07
N THR A 33 7.62 -6.68 -3.88
CA THR A 33 8.43 -5.72 -4.65
C THR A 33 7.89 -5.53 -6.06
N GLU A 34 6.88 -6.29 -6.48
CA GLU A 34 6.37 -6.31 -7.85
C GLU A 34 5.95 -4.94 -8.37
N LEU A 35 5.38 -4.10 -7.49
CA LEU A 35 5.01 -2.74 -7.87
C LEU A 35 6.24 -1.90 -8.25
N GLN A 36 7.27 -1.92 -7.41
CA GLN A 36 8.52 -1.19 -7.65
C GLN A 36 9.24 -1.72 -8.88
N ASP A 37 9.30 -3.03 -9.04
CA ASP A 37 9.96 -3.71 -10.15
C ASP A 37 9.32 -3.36 -11.51
N ASN A 38 8.05 -2.96 -11.49
CA ASN A 38 7.29 -2.54 -12.66
C ASN A 38 7.10 -1.01 -12.77
N GLY A 39 7.85 -0.24 -11.98
CA GLY A 39 7.90 1.22 -12.07
C GLY A 39 6.79 1.95 -11.32
N TYR A 40 5.98 1.26 -10.53
CA TYR A 40 5.03 1.92 -9.63
C TYR A 40 5.77 2.51 -8.45
N THR A 41 5.36 3.70 -8.07
CA THR A 41 5.82 4.37 -6.85
C THR A 41 4.66 4.49 -5.89
N TYR A 42 4.91 4.31 -4.61
CA TYR A 42 3.90 4.44 -3.59
C TYR A 42 4.46 5.04 -2.32
N ASP A 43 3.58 5.60 -1.53
CA ASP A 43 3.87 6.11 -0.19
C ASP A 43 2.90 5.44 0.80
N TYR A 44 3.33 5.31 2.06
CA TYR A 44 2.46 4.85 3.13
C TYR A 44 1.62 6.01 3.66
N LEU A 45 0.33 5.79 3.76
CA LEU A 45 -0.63 6.81 4.15
C LEU A 45 -1.40 6.37 5.39
N SER A 46 -1.49 7.22 6.39
CA SER A 46 -2.46 7.04 7.47
C SER A 46 -3.86 7.42 6.99
N PRO A 47 -4.90 6.63 7.26
CA PRO A 47 -6.28 6.94 6.89
C PRO A 47 -6.76 8.33 7.34
N ASP A 48 -6.27 8.82 8.48
CA ASP A 48 -6.58 10.18 8.98
C ASP A 48 -6.24 11.29 7.99
N LEU A 49 -5.19 11.09 7.17
CA LEU A 49 -4.80 12.07 6.16
C LEU A 49 -5.83 12.24 5.05
N LEU A 50 -6.68 11.24 4.82
CA LEU A 50 -7.75 11.34 3.82
C LEU A 50 -8.82 12.37 4.19
N SER A 51 -8.90 12.72 5.48
CA SER A 51 -9.82 13.74 6.01
C SER A 51 -9.12 15.07 6.33
N ALA A 52 -7.83 15.21 5.99
CA ALA A 52 -7.10 16.43 6.23
C ALA A 52 -7.56 17.58 5.32
N GLU A 53 -7.40 18.82 5.79
CA GLU A 53 -7.75 20.01 5.01
C GLU A 53 -6.95 20.06 3.70
N GLY A 54 -7.66 20.26 2.59
CA GLY A 54 -7.06 20.31 1.26
C GLY A 54 -6.83 18.96 0.60
N VAL A 55 -7.15 17.84 1.26
CA VAL A 55 -7.10 16.50 0.68
C VAL A 55 -8.48 16.11 0.18
N TYR A 56 -8.59 15.81 -1.10
CA TYR A 56 -9.82 15.40 -1.74
C TYR A 56 -9.54 14.48 -2.94
N PHE A 57 -10.55 13.78 -3.39
CA PHE A 57 -10.49 13.05 -4.65
C PHE A 57 -11.03 13.94 -5.77
N ASP A 58 -10.24 14.13 -6.80
CA ASP A 58 -10.62 14.86 -8.00
C ASP A 58 -11.17 13.90 -9.06
N GLU A 59 -12.47 14.02 -9.34
CA GLU A 59 -13.18 13.18 -10.31
C GLU A 59 -12.74 13.46 -11.76
N GLU A 60 -12.21 14.65 -12.07
CA GLU A 60 -11.78 14.98 -13.41
C GLU A 60 -10.41 14.35 -13.72
N THR A 61 -9.46 14.46 -12.81
CA THR A 61 -8.11 13.87 -12.94
C THR A 61 -8.07 12.42 -12.50
N GLN A 62 -9.09 11.95 -11.75
CA GLN A 62 -9.13 10.62 -11.13
C GLN A 62 -7.94 10.37 -10.20
N THR A 63 -7.57 11.39 -9.43
CA THR A 63 -6.44 11.34 -8.47
C THR A 63 -6.83 11.91 -7.11
N ILE A 64 -6.10 11.47 -6.09
CA ILE A 64 -6.17 12.09 -4.76
C ILE A 64 -5.24 13.29 -4.75
N GLU A 65 -5.82 14.47 -4.52
CA GLU A 65 -5.11 15.75 -4.45
C GLU A 65 -4.39 15.92 -3.09
N LEU A 66 -3.44 15.04 -2.86
CA LEU A 66 -2.39 15.12 -1.85
C LEU A 66 -1.03 15.10 -2.54
N ALA A 67 -0.87 14.23 -3.53
CA ALA A 67 0.31 14.11 -4.38
C ALA A 67 -0.01 13.48 -5.74
N GLY A 68 -1.27 13.50 -6.18
CA GLY A 68 -1.71 12.93 -7.45
C GLY A 68 -1.74 11.40 -7.44
N TYR A 69 -2.12 10.77 -6.31
CA TYR A 69 -2.23 9.31 -6.25
C TYR A 69 -3.42 8.82 -7.06
N LYS A 70 -3.17 7.82 -7.91
CA LYS A 70 -4.16 7.23 -8.82
C LYS A 70 -4.96 6.09 -8.21
N ALA A 71 -4.46 5.49 -7.14
CA ALA A 71 -5.09 4.36 -6.48
C ALA A 71 -4.68 4.28 -5.02
N LEU A 72 -5.48 3.53 -4.24
CA LEU A 72 -5.13 3.10 -2.88
C LEU A 72 -5.00 1.57 -2.84
N VAL A 73 -4.06 1.09 -2.02
CA VAL A 73 -3.91 -0.34 -1.71
C VAL A 73 -4.13 -0.52 -0.21
N ILE A 74 -5.13 -1.29 0.15
CA ILE A 74 -5.44 -1.68 1.53
C ILE A 74 -4.83 -3.06 1.74
N TYR A 75 -3.80 -3.16 2.58
CA TYR A 75 -3.05 -4.40 2.77
C TYR A 75 -2.90 -4.80 4.25
N GLN A 76 -3.26 -3.93 5.19
CA GLN A 76 -3.17 -4.21 6.62
C GLN A 76 -4.47 -4.82 7.16
N ASP A 77 -4.36 -5.65 8.18
CA ASP A 77 -5.52 -6.26 8.86
C ASP A 77 -6.40 -5.22 9.56
N TRP A 78 -5.84 -4.06 9.87
CA TRP A 78 -6.45 -2.99 10.63
C TRP A 78 -6.76 -1.79 9.76
N LEU A 79 -7.97 -1.28 9.85
CA LEU A 79 -8.38 -0.04 9.18
C LEU A 79 -9.36 0.71 10.06
N ASP A 80 -9.17 2.02 10.18
CA ASP A 80 -10.12 2.89 10.83
C ASP A 80 -11.44 2.97 10.05
N ALA A 81 -12.58 2.88 10.75
CA ALA A 81 -13.89 2.86 10.11
C ALA A 81 -14.22 4.18 9.39
N ASP A 82 -13.80 5.33 9.92
CA ASP A 82 -14.01 6.63 9.27
C ASP A 82 -13.14 6.75 8.00
N GLY A 83 -11.89 6.27 8.06
CA GLY A 83 -11.03 6.16 6.90
C GLY A 83 -11.58 5.23 5.83
N ALA A 84 -12.10 4.07 6.23
CA ALA A 84 -12.77 3.14 5.32
C ALA A 84 -14.01 3.78 4.65
N ALA A 85 -14.83 4.51 5.41
CA ALA A 85 -15.99 5.23 4.88
C ALA A 85 -15.57 6.29 3.86
N LYS A 86 -14.46 6.99 4.11
CA LYS A 86 -13.92 7.98 3.18
C LYS A 86 -13.41 7.34 1.89
N ILE A 87 -12.73 6.21 1.99
CA ILE A 87 -12.28 5.44 0.84
C ILE A 87 -13.48 4.96 0.01
N LEU A 88 -14.53 4.46 0.67
CA LEU A 88 -15.78 4.04 0.00
C LEU A 88 -16.44 5.21 -0.74
N GLU A 89 -16.51 6.40 -0.12
CA GLU A 89 -17.03 7.61 -0.75
C GLU A 89 -16.30 7.91 -2.05
N TRP A 90 -14.96 7.92 -2.02
CA TRP A 90 -14.14 8.21 -3.19
C TRP A 90 -14.14 7.08 -4.23
N ALA A 91 -14.22 5.83 -3.79
CA ALA A 91 -14.35 4.71 -4.72
C ALA A 91 -15.64 4.75 -5.54
N LYS A 92 -16.75 5.24 -4.93
CA LYS A 92 -18.01 5.52 -5.65
C LYS A 92 -17.88 6.66 -6.68
N GLN A 93 -16.94 7.59 -6.46
CA GLN A 93 -16.62 8.67 -7.38
C GLN A 93 -15.62 8.27 -8.48
N GLY A 94 -15.01 7.09 -8.35
CA GLY A 94 -14.11 6.57 -9.37
C GLY A 94 -12.69 6.21 -8.90
N LEU A 95 -12.33 6.52 -7.65
CA LEU A 95 -11.03 6.12 -7.09
C LEU A 95 -10.83 4.61 -7.24
N LYS A 96 -9.66 4.23 -7.76
CA LYS A 96 -9.28 2.83 -7.89
C LYS A 96 -8.74 2.32 -6.55
N VAL A 97 -9.25 1.19 -6.09
CA VAL A 97 -8.83 0.59 -4.83
C VAL A 97 -8.51 -0.89 -5.04
N VAL A 98 -7.38 -1.31 -4.50
CA VAL A 98 -7.05 -2.74 -4.37
C VAL A 98 -7.08 -3.10 -2.90
N VAL A 99 -7.79 -4.16 -2.56
CA VAL A 99 -7.87 -4.70 -1.21
C VAL A 99 -7.15 -6.05 -1.22
N LEU A 100 -6.08 -6.18 -0.46
CA LEU A 100 -5.39 -7.47 -0.32
C LEU A 100 -6.27 -8.43 0.47
N GLU A 101 -6.31 -9.70 0.07
CA GLU A 101 -7.06 -10.74 0.74
C GLU A 101 -6.78 -10.77 2.25
N GLY A 102 -7.85 -10.75 3.06
CA GLY A 102 -7.74 -10.70 4.52
C GLY A 102 -7.44 -9.33 5.12
N ALA A 103 -7.26 -8.27 4.33
CA ALA A 103 -7.06 -6.92 4.86
C ALA A 103 -8.34 -6.32 5.46
N ALA A 104 -8.16 -5.31 6.31
CA ALA A 104 -9.22 -4.50 6.93
C ALA A 104 -10.31 -5.31 7.65
N GLN A 105 -9.89 -6.28 8.45
CA GLN A 105 -10.79 -7.14 9.22
C GLN A 105 -11.18 -6.55 10.58
N LEU A 106 -10.35 -5.68 11.13
CA LEU A 106 -10.48 -5.14 12.48
C LEU A 106 -10.28 -3.63 12.49
N THR A 107 -10.99 -2.97 13.40
CA THR A 107 -10.75 -1.55 13.67
C THR A 107 -9.58 -1.36 14.64
N LEU A 108 -8.99 -0.16 14.62
CA LEU A 108 -7.90 0.18 15.53
C LEU A 108 -8.40 0.35 16.96
N PHE A 109 -7.56 -0.03 17.94
CA PHE A 109 -7.76 0.23 19.36
C PHE A 109 -9.01 -0.42 20.01
N ASN A 110 -9.60 -1.46 19.41
CA ASN A 110 -10.83 -2.08 19.95
C ASN A 110 -11.95 -1.06 20.17
N ASP A 111 -12.19 -0.17 19.25
CA ASP A 111 -13.21 0.88 19.37
C ASP A 111 -14.65 0.34 19.25
N GLY A 112 -14.81 -0.96 18.98
CA GLY A 112 -16.09 -1.64 18.88
C GLY A 112 -16.83 -1.43 17.56
N ARG A 113 -16.16 -0.93 16.52
CA ARG A 113 -16.74 -0.62 15.20
C ARG A 113 -16.43 -1.69 14.12
N ASP A 114 -15.99 -2.89 14.52
CA ASP A 114 -15.62 -3.94 13.57
C ASP A 114 -16.78 -4.36 12.65
N GLU A 115 -18.01 -4.40 13.17
CA GLU A 115 -19.20 -4.71 12.35
C GLU A 115 -19.48 -3.59 11.32
N GLU A 116 -19.28 -2.34 11.71
CA GLU A 116 -19.41 -1.18 10.80
C GLU A 116 -18.34 -1.25 9.70
N LEU A 117 -17.09 -1.49 10.07
CA LEU A 117 -16.00 -1.69 9.12
C LEU A 117 -16.32 -2.82 8.14
N ALA A 118 -16.79 -3.97 8.63
CA ALA A 118 -17.14 -5.10 7.79
C ALA A 118 -18.24 -4.75 6.76
N GLN A 119 -19.24 -3.96 7.16
CA GLN A 119 -20.29 -3.48 6.24
C GLN A 119 -19.73 -2.54 5.17
N ILE A 120 -18.87 -1.59 5.57
CA ILE A 120 -18.20 -0.66 4.64
C ILE A 120 -17.33 -1.44 3.65
N MET A 121 -16.53 -2.40 4.13
CA MET A 121 -15.67 -3.21 3.28
C MET A 121 -16.46 -4.10 2.32
N ALA A 122 -17.59 -4.65 2.75
CA ALA A 122 -18.47 -5.42 1.88
C ALA A 122 -19.06 -4.56 0.75
N GLU A 123 -19.44 -3.31 1.05
CA GLU A 123 -19.92 -2.37 0.02
C GLU A 123 -18.77 -1.93 -0.90
N LEU A 124 -17.59 -1.64 -0.35
CA LEU A 124 -16.41 -1.23 -1.10
C LEU A 124 -15.99 -2.29 -2.11
N THR A 125 -15.86 -3.54 -1.68
CA THR A 125 -15.39 -4.64 -2.53
C THR A 125 -16.41 -5.05 -3.62
N ALA A 126 -17.66 -4.59 -3.52
CA ALA A 126 -18.69 -4.81 -4.55
C ALA A 126 -18.62 -3.78 -5.70
N LEU A 127 -17.79 -2.75 -5.60
CA LEU A 127 -17.71 -1.70 -6.63
C LEU A 127 -16.82 -2.13 -7.81
N ASP A 128 -17.18 -1.70 -9.02
CA ASP A 128 -16.39 -1.94 -10.23
C ASP A 128 -15.00 -1.25 -10.20
N THR A 129 -14.84 -0.23 -9.36
CA THR A 129 -13.59 0.50 -9.12
C THR A 129 -12.66 -0.21 -8.16
N VAL A 130 -13.04 -1.35 -7.63
CA VAL A 130 -12.30 -2.09 -6.60
C VAL A 130 -11.96 -3.50 -7.08
N ARG A 131 -10.79 -3.98 -6.69
CA ARG A 131 -10.39 -5.39 -6.86
C ARG A 131 -9.89 -5.94 -5.52
N VAL A 132 -10.23 -7.18 -5.27
CA VAL A 132 -9.61 -7.96 -4.19
C VAL A 132 -8.46 -8.74 -4.81
N ALA A 133 -7.25 -8.52 -4.30
CA ALA A 133 -6.05 -9.20 -4.72
C ALA A 133 -5.81 -10.41 -3.84
N GLU A 134 -5.66 -11.59 -4.43
CA GLU A 134 -5.40 -12.83 -3.73
C GLU A 134 -3.92 -12.97 -3.37
N ILE A 135 -3.62 -13.61 -2.25
CA ILE A 135 -2.26 -13.99 -1.85
C ILE A 135 -1.97 -15.35 -2.47
N TYR A 136 -0.97 -15.42 -3.37
CA TYR A 136 -0.57 -16.65 -4.05
C TYR A 136 0.43 -17.47 -3.24
N ASP A 137 1.31 -16.79 -2.52
CA ASP A 137 2.27 -17.40 -1.62
C ASP A 137 2.39 -16.57 -0.35
N ALA A 138 2.04 -17.17 0.77
CA ALA A 138 2.06 -16.58 2.10
C ALA A 138 3.30 -16.99 2.90
N SER A 139 4.44 -17.24 2.24
CA SER A 139 5.68 -17.57 2.92
C SER A 139 6.00 -16.56 4.01
N GLU A 140 6.22 -17.05 5.23
CA GLU A 140 6.59 -16.23 6.38
C GLU A 140 8.07 -15.83 6.38
N ASP A 141 8.87 -16.40 5.48
CA ASP A 141 10.30 -16.17 5.39
C ASP A 141 10.62 -14.85 4.67
N PHE A 142 10.37 -13.75 5.36
CA PHE A 142 10.80 -12.43 4.90
C PHE A 142 12.28 -12.21 5.22
N ASN A 143 13.11 -12.14 4.20
CA ASN A 143 14.51 -11.79 4.36
C ASN A 143 14.73 -10.31 4.05
N TYR A 144 14.86 -9.50 5.09
CA TYR A 144 15.09 -8.07 4.97
C TYR A 144 16.34 -7.69 4.16
N PHE A 145 17.38 -8.51 4.22
CA PHE A 145 18.66 -8.23 3.53
C PHE A 145 18.60 -8.42 2.02
N ASP A 146 17.78 -9.34 1.58
CA ASP A 146 17.64 -9.59 0.15
C ASP A 146 16.59 -8.68 -0.48
N GLY A 147 15.92 -7.86 0.33
CA GLY A 147 14.91 -6.90 -0.12
C GLY A 147 13.66 -7.55 -0.74
N VAL A 148 13.60 -8.87 -0.71
CA VAL A 148 12.54 -9.67 -1.28
C VAL A 148 11.94 -10.52 -0.18
N ALA A 149 10.63 -10.52 -0.05
CA ALA A 149 9.95 -11.57 0.68
C ALA A 149 10.08 -12.85 -0.16
N GLU A 150 11.11 -13.65 0.10
CA GLU A 150 11.30 -14.90 -0.63
C GLU A 150 10.03 -15.73 -0.51
N GLY A 151 9.40 -16.04 -1.64
CA GLY A 151 8.16 -16.82 -1.70
C GLY A 151 6.87 -16.03 -1.40
N TYR A 152 6.89 -14.72 -1.20
CA TYR A 152 5.67 -13.93 -1.12
C TYR A 152 5.28 -13.39 -2.50
N SER A 153 4.09 -13.72 -2.93
CA SER A 153 3.48 -13.19 -4.15
C SER A 153 2.01 -12.87 -3.90
N ASP A 154 1.56 -11.78 -4.45
CA ASP A 154 0.16 -11.36 -4.39
C ASP A 154 -0.30 -10.80 -5.75
N GLY A 155 -1.60 -10.66 -5.93
CA GLY A 155 -2.21 -10.17 -7.17
C GLY A 155 -2.39 -8.66 -7.25
N VAL A 156 -1.71 -7.87 -6.42
CA VAL A 156 -1.92 -6.40 -6.38
C VAL A 156 -1.52 -5.73 -7.70
N LEU A 157 -0.39 -6.14 -8.29
CA LEU A 157 0.05 -5.60 -9.58
C LEU A 157 -0.99 -5.87 -10.67
N GLU A 158 -1.47 -7.10 -10.77
CA GLU A 158 -2.48 -7.51 -11.74
C GLU A 158 -3.79 -6.74 -11.54
N ALA A 159 -4.24 -6.63 -10.28
CA ALA A 159 -5.45 -5.89 -9.92
C ALA A 159 -5.37 -4.40 -10.30
N LEU A 160 -4.22 -3.74 -10.09
CA LEU A 160 -4.00 -2.36 -10.54
C LEU A 160 -4.04 -2.24 -12.07
N GLN A 161 -3.43 -3.20 -12.78
CA GLN A 161 -3.46 -3.24 -14.25
C GLN A 161 -4.87 -3.45 -14.80
N GLU A 162 -5.66 -4.35 -14.21
CA GLU A 162 -7.08 -4.56 -14.56
C GLU A 162 -7.93 -3.32 -14.33
N LEU A 163 -7.63 -2.54 -13.28
CA LEU A 163 -8.28 -1.28 -13.01
C LEU A 163 -7.80 -0.14 -13.93
N GLY A 164 -6.84 -0.42 -14.84
CA GLY A 164 -6.27 0.57 -15.74
C GLY A 164 -5.32 1.56 -15.07
N VAL A 165 -4.83 1.27 -13.88
CA VAL A 165 -3.85 2.10 -13.19
C VAL A 165 -2.48 1.85 -13.78
N THR A 166 -1.87 2.88 -14.34
CA THR A 166 -0.52 2.81 -14.93
C THR A 166 0.46 3.64 -14.12
N PRO A 167 1.71 3.19 -13.96
CA PRO A 167 2.73 3.98 -13.28
C PRO A 167 3.08 5.23 -14.12
N TYR A 168 3.54 6.28 -13.45
CA TYR A 168 4.06 7.49 -14.13
C TYR A 168 5.35 7.20 -14.90
N THR A 169 6.14 6.25 -14.43
CA THR A 169 7.36 5.78 -15.09
C THR A 169 7.20 4.31 -15.45
N GLN A 170 7.14 4.00 -16.73
CA GLN A 170 7.01 2.63 -17.20
C GLN A 170 8.40 2.05 -17.47
N TYR A 171 8.69 0.90 -16.89
CA TYR A 171 9.87 0.13 -17.20
C TYR A 171 9.59 -0.77 -18.41
N ILE A 172 10.57 -0.91 -19.29
CA ILE A 172 10.47 -1.81 -20.46
C ILE A 172 10.41 -3.27 -20.01
N GLU A 173 11.18 -3.58 -18.98
CA GLU A 173 11.22 -4.88 -18.32
C GLU A 173 11.23 -4.67 -16.79
N PRO A 174 10.62 -5.57 -16.01
CA PRO A 174 10.69 -5.52 -14.56
C PRO A 174 12.14 -5.52 -14.07
N ASN A 175 12.46 -4.69 -13.08
CA ASN A 175 13.82 -4.57 -12.60
C ASN A 175 13.84 -4.34 -11.07
N HIS A 176 14.15 -5.38 -10.31
CA HIS A 176 14.23 -5.35 -8.84
C HIS A 176 15.47 -4.61 -8.29
N GLN A 177 16.44 -4.26 -9.13
CA GLN A 177 17.63 -3.49 -8.74
C GLN A 177 17.43 -1.98 -8.90
N LEU A 178 16.32 -1.56 -9.47
CA LEU A 178 16.05 -0.16 -9.76
C LEU A 178 14.85 0.33 -8.96
N LEU A 179 15.11 1.26 -8.04
CA LEU A 179 14.05 1.98 -7.35
C LEU A 179 13.82 3.31 -8.05
N GLY A 180 12.61 3.51 -8.54
CA GLY A 180 12.19 4.76 -9.15
C GLY A 180 11.26 5.54 -8.24
N GLN A 181 11.36 6.85 -8.25
CA GLN A 181 10.38 7.72 -7.65
C GLN A 181 10.10 8.88 -8.59
N THR A 182 8.84 9.03 -8.97
CA THR A 182 8.38 10.12 -9.82
C THR A 182 7.65 11.15 -8.95
N ARG A 183 7.98 12.40 -9.14
CA ARG A 183 7.30 13.54 -8.53
C ARG A 183 6.92 14.55 -9.62
N MET A 184 5.83 15.25 -9.40
CA MET A 184 5.38 16.35 -10.27
C MET A 184 5.32 17.64 -9.46
N ASP A 185 5.75 18.75 -10.05
CA ASP A 185 5.58 20.08 -9.44
C ASP A 185 4.25 20.72 -9.88
N ASP A 186 3.91 21.85 -9.25
CA ASP A 186 2.68 22.60 -9.56
C ASP A 186 2.64 23.15 -10.99
N ALA A 187 3.75 23.18 -11.70
CA ALA A 187 3.86 23.57 -13.10
C ALA A 187 3.70 22.40 -14.07
N GLY A 188 3.50 21.18 -13.56
CA GLY A 188 3.36 19.96 -14.34
C GLY A 188 4.67 19.34 -14.81
N ASN A 189 5.82 19.76 -14.27
CA ASN A 189 7.09 19.13 -14.61
C ASN A 189 7.28 17.85 -13.81
N TYR A 190 7.74 16.80 -14.48
CA TYR A 190 8.04 15.53 -13.85
C TYR A 190 9.52 15.43 -13.50
N TYR A 191 9.79 14.95 -12.29
CA TYR A 191 11.13 14.66 -11.77
C TYR A 191 11.21 13.18 -11.48
N LEU A 192 12.09 12.47 -12.17
CA LEU A 192 12.35 11.06 -11.96
C LEU A 192 13.65 10.90 -11.17
N TYR A 193 13.56 10.30 -10.00
CA TYR A 193 14.69 9.87 -9.19
C TYR A 193 14.88 8.38 -9.40
N LEU A 194 16.07 7.97 -9.83
CA LEU A 194 16.42 6.58 -10.00
C LEU A 194 17.55 6.23 -9.04
N TYR A 195 17.34 5.19 -8.28
CA TYR A 195 18.34 4.63 -7.38
C TYR A 195 18.62 3.19 -7.78
N ASN A 196 19.88 2.90 -8.10
CA ASN A 196 20.31 1.54 -8.40
C ASN A 196 20.69 0.83 -7.11
N TYR A 197 19.95 -0.22 -6.81
CA TYR A 197 20.11 -1.03 -5.61
C TYR A 197 20.98 -2.24 -5.95
N CYS A 198 22.32 -2.07 -5.86
CA CYS A 198 23.30 -3.12 -6.12
C CYS A 198 23.89 -3.63 -4.82
#